data_4ad8ed3b274f2569dc92afd356f40247
#
_entry.id   4ad8ed3b274f2569dc92afd356f40247
#
_cell.length_a   1.000
_cell.length_b   1.000
_cell.length_c   1.000
_cell.angle_alpha   90.00
_cell.angle_beta   90.00
_cell.angle_gamma   90.00
#
_symmetry.space_group_name_H-M   'P 1'
#
loop_
_entity.id
_entity.type
_entity.pdbx_description
1 polymer ?
#
loop_
_entity_poly.entity_id
_entity_poly.type
_entity_poly.pdbx_seq_one_letter_code
_entity_poly.pdbx_strand_id
1 'polypeptide(L)'
;PTTVIFPESPMNFMYHDDREFQQFIGDFARRNNVSVLFNSAEPDSTNGKYFNSAVMVGPDGKKLDQYDKLYLLPFGEAVPWVLESIVPAFVGNFSYGREYDLFPLGDAKAGVMICFESHFGQLSREYVRNGADVIIEMTNDGYLGPTPVLRQHLANAVFRAVETNRPVLRVTHV
;
A
#
# COMPACT_ATOMS: atom_id res chain seq x y z
N PRO A 1 5.52 6.19 19.91
CA PRO A 1 5.43 6.24 18.45
C PRO A 1 4.23 7.08 18.06
N THR A 2 4.32 7.81 16.95
CA THR A 2 3.22 8.61 16.42
C THR A 2 2.40 7.87 15.37
N THR A 3 3.00 6.86 14.74
CA THR A 3 2.37 6.06 13.69
C THR A 3 2.75 4.60 13.82
N VAL A 4 1.76 3.72 13.64
CA VAL A 4 1.93 2.27 13.51
C VAL A 4 1.68 1.90 12.06
N ILE A 5 2.58 1.13 11.46
CA ILE A 5 2.53 0.74 10.05
C ILE A 5 2.46 -0.77 9.98
N PHE A 6 1.43 -1.30 9.32
CA PHE A 6 1.29 -2.72 9.02
C PHE A 6 1.81 -3.03 7.62
N PRO A 7 2.31 -4.25 7.37
CA PRO A 7 2.70 -4.69 6.05
C PRO A 7 1.49 -4.88 5.13
N GLU A 8 1.74 -5.16 3.85
CA GLU A 8 0.69 -5.60 2.93
C GLU A 8 0.04 -6.88 3.47
N SER A 9 -1.28 -6.87 3.60
CA SER A 9 -2.00 -7.98 4.19
C SER A 9 -2.13 -9.16 3.22
N PRO A 10 -1.89 -10.40 3.67
CA PRO A 10 -2.24 -11.59 2.90
C PRO A 10 -3.76 -11.84 2.90
N MET A 11 -4.49 -11.21 3.81
CA MET A 11 -5.95 -11.22 3.88
C MET A 11 -6.45 -9.85 3.47
N ASN A 12 -7.27 -9.80 2.43
CA ASN A 12 -7.85 -8.55 1.94
C ASN A 12 -8.85 -8.02 2.96
N PHE A 13 -8.38 -7.25 3.92
CA PHE A 13 -9.26 -6.46 4.76
C PHE A 13 -10.02 -5.48 3.87
N MET A 14 -11.30 -5.27 4.18
CA MET A 14 -12.17 -4.34 3.48
C MET A 14 -12.61 -3.27 4.47
N TYR A 15 -11.75 -2.27 4.71
CA TYR A 15 -12.01 -1.27 5.73
C TYR A 15 -13.32 -0.51 5.47
N HIS A 16 -13.64 -0.23 4.21
CA HIS A 16 -14.87 0.46 3.83
C HIS A 16 -16.14 -0.29 4.30
N ASP A 17 -16.16 -1.61 4.15
CA ASP A 17 -17.36 -2.42 4.36
C ASP A 17 -17.40 -3.10 5.73
N ASP A 18 -16.26 -3.24 6.41
CA ASP A 18 -16.13 -3.92 7.68
C ASP A 18 -16.20 -2.96 8.86
N ARG A 19 -17.41 -2.81 9.43
CA ARG A 19 -17.63 -1.93 10.59
C ARG A 19 -16.91 -2.39 11.85
N GLU A 20 -16.75 -3.68 12.05
CA GLU A 20 -16.06 -4.22 13.21
C GLU A 20 -14.56 -3.87 13.12
N PHE A 21 -13.97 -4.06 11.96
CA PHE A 21 -12.60 -3.68 11.71
C PHE A 21 -12.38 -2.16 11.82
N GLN A 22 -13.31 -1.34 11.28
CA GLN A 22 -13.26 0.13 11.47
C GLN A 22 -13.26 0.52 12.94
N GLN A 23 -14.14 -0.08 13.74
CA GLN A 23 -14.20 0.18 15.17
C GLN A 23 -12.93 -0.25 15.88
N PHE A 24 -12.44 -1.45 15.59
CA PHE A 24 -11.21 -1.98 16.18
C PHE A 24 -10.00 -1.07 15.93
N ILE A 25 -9.76 -0.71 14.67
CA ILE A 25 -8.64 0.19 14.29
C ILE A 25 -8.84 1.58 14.88
N GLY A 26 -10.06 2.13 14.81
CA GLY A 26 -10.36 3.44 15.36
C GLY A 26 -10.20 3.49 16.88
N ASP A 27 -10.60 2.46 17.60
CA ASP A 27 -10.41 2.35 19.05
C ASP A 27 -8.93 2.19 19.41
N PHE A 28 -8.20 1.39 18.65
CA PHE A 28 -6.76 1.22 18.83
C PHE A 28 -6.04 2.55 18.66
N ALA A 29 -6.33 3.28 17.58
CA ALA A 29 -5.74 4.58 17.29
C ALA A 29 -6.00 5.60 18.40
N ARG A 30 -7.26 5.72 18.84
CA ARG A 30 -7.66 6.63 19.93
C ARG A 30 -7.00 6.28 21.27
N ARG A 31 -7.06 5.02 21.69
CA ARG A 31 -6.51 4.58 22.98
C ARG A 31 -5.00 4.79 23.10
N ASN A 32 -4.29 4.64 21.99
CA ASN A 32 -2.84 4.76 21.97
C ASN A 32 -2.35 6.14 21.49
N ASN A 33 -3.26 7.02 21.07
CA ASN A 33 -2.96 8.33 20.47
C ASN A 33 -1.95 8.21 19.32
N VAL A 34 -2.22 7.32 18.37
CA VAL A 34 -1.37 7.04 17.21
C VAL A 34 -2.16 7.04 15.92
N SER A 35 -1.52 7.38 14.81
CA SER A 35 -2.05 7.04 13.48
C SER A 35 -1.76 5.57 13.16
N VAL A 36 -2.60 4.95 12.35
CA VAL A 36 -2.43 3.56 11.89
C VAL A 36 -2.51 3.53 10.38
N LEU A 37 -1.43 3.06 9.73
CA LEU A 37 -1.36 2.84 8.29
C LEU A 37 -1.42 1.34 8.02
N PHE A 38 -2.35 0.90 7.19
CA PHE A 38 -2.56 -0.52 6.88
C PHE A 38 -3.02 -0.71 5.43
N ASN A 39 -2.92 -1.94 4.95
CA ASN A 39 -3.38 -2.33 3.63
C ASN A 39 -4.85 -2.78 3.68
N SER A 40 -5.64 -2.41 2.68
CA SER A 40 -7.05 -2.73 2.56
C SER A 40 -7.46 -2.91 1.09
N ALA A 41 -8.46 -3.72 0.84
CA ALA A 41 -9.17 -3.74 -0.43
C ALA A 41 -10.35 -2.77 -0.35
N GLU A 42 -10.28 -1.66 -1.07
CA GLU A 42 -11.31 -0.62 -1.05
C GLU A 42 -12.16 -0.65 -2.33
N PRO A 43 -13.48 -0.46 -2.26
CA PRO A 43 -14.34 -0.61 -3.42
C PRO A 43 -14.10 0.48 -4.46
N ASP A 44 -14.02 0.09 -5.73
CA ASP A 44 -14.13 1.00 -6.87
C ASP A 44 -15.60 1.13 -7.28
N SER A 45 -16.22 2.23 -6.89
CA SER A 45 -17.64 2.51 -7.15
C SER A 45 -17.99 2.62 -8.65
N THR A 46 -16.99 2.69 -9.53
CA THR A 46 -17.20 2.91 -10.97
C THR A 46 -17.39 1.62 -11.77
N ASN A 47 -16.87 0.50 -11.30
CA ASN A 47 -16.81 -0.74 -12.08
C ASN A 47 -17.07 -2.03 -11.29
N GLY A 48 -17.35 -1.92 -9.97
CA GLY A 48 -17.58 -3.06 -9.09
C GLY A 48 -16.32 -3.90 -8.77
N LYS A 49 -15.13 -3.38 -9.09
CA LYS A 49 -13.84 -3.94 -8.69
C LYS A 49 -13.37 -3.33 -7.36
N TYR A 50 -12.16 -3.66 -6.97
CA TYR A 50 -11.52 -3.12 -5.77
C TYR A 50 -10.19 -2.46 -6.11
N PHE A 51 -9.77 -1.52 -5.27
CA PHE A 51 -8.40 -1.02 -5.24
C PHE A 51 -7.60 -1.82 -4.20
N ASN A 52 -6.34 -2.12 -4.50
CA ASN A 52 -5.36 -2.49 -3.48
C ASN A 52 -4.86 -1.18 -2.87
N SER A 53 -5.26 -0.89 -1.64
CA SER A 53 -5.10 0.44 -1.04
C SER A 53 -4.26 0.42 0.21
N ALA A 54 -3.56 1.52 0.47
CA ALA A 54 -3.07 1.88 1.79
C ALA A 54 -4.04 2.87 2.41
N VAL A 55 -4.49 2.61 3.63
CA VAL A 55 -5.45 3.44 4.36
C VAL A 55 -4.81 3.92 5.66
N MET A 56 -4.94 5.19 5.98
CA MET A 56 -4.50 5.76 7.25
C MET A 56 -5.68 6.20 8.10
N VAL A 57 -5.69 5.76 9.35
CA VAL A 57 -6.62 6.19 10.40
C VAL A 57 -5.84 7.02 11.41
N GLY A 58 -6.37 8.19 11.75
CA GLY A 58 -5.73 9.14 12.67
C GLY A 58 -5.97 8.84 14.15
N PRO A 59 -5.32 9.60 15.05
CA PRO A 59 -5.48 9.44 16.51
C PRO A 59 -6.90 9.72 17.00
N ASP A 60 -7.73 10.39 16.22
CA ASP A 60 -9.15 10.58 16.49
C ASP A 60 -10.01 9.36 16.10
N GLY A 61 -9.38 8.33 15.52
CA GLY A 61 -10.03 7.12 15.06
C GLY A 61 -10.79 7.27 13.74
N LYS A 62 -10.55 8.34 12.99
CA LYS A 62 -11.15 8.56 11.68
C LYS A 62 -10.15 8.32 10.57
N LYS A 63 -10.65 7.90 9.41
CA LYS A 63 -9.85 7.82 8.19
C LYS A 63 -9.32 9.21 7.84
N LEU A 64 -7.98 9.30 7.70
CA LEU A 64 -7.29 10.53 7.29
C LEU A 64 -7.11 10.57 5.78
N ASP A 65 -6.63 9.46 5.20
CA ASP A 65 -6.27 9.41 3.80
C ASP A 65 -6.27 7.98 3.26
N GLN A 66 -6.21 7.85 1.92
CA GLN A 66 -6.14 6.59 1.19
C GLN A 66 -5.29 6.79 -0.06
N TYR A 67 -4.42 5.83 -0.32
CA TYR A 67 -3.69 5.69 -1.57
C TYR A 67 -4.12 4.40 -2.25
N ASP A 68 -4.45 4.46 -3.52
CA ASP A 68 -4.81 3.32 -4.35
C ASP A 68 -3.64 2.96 -5.27
N LYS A 69 -3.23 1.70 -5.23
CA LYS A 69 -2.07 1.18 -5.96
C LYS A 69 -2.12 1.51 -7.44
N LEU A 70 -1.08 2.19 -7.94
CA LEU A 70 -0.97 2.65 -9.32
C LEU A 70 -0.46 1.57 -10.27
N TYR A 71 0.45 0.70 -9.80
CA TYR A 71 1.10 -0.34 -10.60
C TYR A 71 0.74 -1.71 -10.06
N LEU A 72 -0.28 -2.33 -10.67
CA LEU A 72 -0.74 -3.66 -10.28
C LEU A 72 0.21 -4.76 -10.78
N LEU A 73 0.32 -5.83 -9.99
CA LEU A 73 1.09 -7.02 -10.38
C LEU A 73 0.39 -7.73 -11.54
N PRO A 74 1.05 -7.85 -12.72
CA PRO A 74 0.47 -8.59 -13.85
C PRO A 74 0.15 -10.04 -13.47
N PHE A 75 -1.01 -10.53 -13.89
CA PHE A 75 -1.54 -11.87 -13.62
C PHE A 75 -1.80 -12.21 -12.13
N GLY A 76 -1.47 -11.32 -11.21
CA GLY A 76 -1.85 -11.45 -9.79
C GLY A 76 -3.01 -10.52 -9.45
N GLU A 77 -2.86 -9.24 -9.74
CA GLU A 77 -3.83 -8.19 -9.40
C GLU A 77 -4.55 -7.64 -10.64
N ALA A 78 -3.91 -7.69 -11.81
CA ALA A 78 -4.49 -7.26 -13.08
C ALA A 78 -4.27 -8.31 -14.17
N VAL A 79 -5.30 -8.54 -14.98
CA VAL A 79 -5.25 -9.40 -16.15
C VAL A 79 -5.44 -8.53 -17.39
N PRO A 80 -4.63 -8.69 -18.45
CA PRO A 80 -4.90 -8.04 -19.72
C PRO A 80 -6.31 -8.38 -20.23
N TRP A 81 -7.07 -7.40 -20.70
CA TRP A 81 -8.46 -7.56 -21.10
C TRP A 81 -8.71 -8.71 -22.10
N VAL A 82 -7.73 -9.00 -22.95
CA VAL A 82 -7.79 -10.10 -23.93
C VAL A 82 -7.77 -11.50 -23.28
N LEU A 83 -7.38 -11.60 -22.01
CA LEU A 83 -7.27 -12.85 -21.26
C LEU A 83 -8.29 -12.96 -20.13
N GLU A 84 -9.07 -11.92 -19.85
CA GLU A 84 -10.06 -11.92 -18.75
C GLU A 84 -11.06 -13.08 -18.83
N SER A 85 -11.41 -13.52 -20.04
CA SER A 85 -12.33 -14.65 -20.25
C SER A 85 -11.74 -16.03 -19.94
N ILE A 86 -10.41 -16.13 -19.82
CA ILE A 86 -9.70 -17.42 -19.66
C ILE A 86 -9.15 -17.59 -18.25
N VAL A 87 -9.08 -16.50 -17.48
CA VAL A 87 -8.51 -16.49 -16.14
C VAL A 87 -9.63 -16.62 -15.10
N PRO A 88 -9.42 -17.38 -14.00
CA PRO A 88 -10.40 -17.47 -12.92
C PRO A 88 -10.80 -16.11 -12.38
N ALA A 89 -12.08 -15.91 -12.04
CA ALA A 89 -12.66 -14.63 -11.62
C ALA A 89 -12.05 -13.99 -10.36
N PHE A 90 -11.28 -14.74 -9.59
CA PHE A 90 -10.58 -14.23 -8.42
C PHE A 90 -9.22 -13.58 -8.72
N VAL A 91 -8.72 -13.73 -9.96
CA VAL A 91 -7.48 -13.13 -10.44
C VAL A 91 -7.81 -11.86 -11.21
N GLY A 92 -7.11 -10.76 -10.91
CA GLY A 92 -7.26 -9.53 -11.67
C GLY A 92 -8.48 -8.68 -11.33
N ASN A 93 -9.00 -8.77 -10.11
CA ASN A 93 -10.18 -8.02 -9.68
C ASN A 93 -9.85 -6.62 -9.10
N PHE A 94 -8.65 -6.11 -9.35
CA PHE A 94 -8.25 -4.79 -8.87
C PHE A 94 -8.28 -3.73 -9.98
N SER A 95 -8.64 -2.51 -9.57
CA SER A 95 -8.56 -1.30 -10.38
C SER A 95 -7.23 -0.59 -10.16
N TYR A 96 -6.76 0.14 -11.17
CA TYR A 96 -5.58 1.00 -11.06
C TYR A 96 -5.93 2.29 -10.32
N GLY A 97 -5.11 2.66 -9.34
CA GLY A 97 -5.12 3.99 -8.75
C GLY A 97 -4.77 5.08 -9.77
N ARG A 98 -4.96 6.35 -9.38
CA ARG A 98 -4.78 7.49 -10.28
C ARG A 98 -3.96 8.63 -9.69
N GLU A 99 -3.83 8.69 -8.37
CA GLU A 99 -3.27 9.81 -7.64
C GLU A 99 -2.02 9.43 -6.85
N TYR A 100 -1.15 10.41 -6.62
CA TYR A 100 0.10 10.26 -5.87
C TYR A 100 -0.10 10.88 -4.48
N ASP A 101 -0.95 10.25 -3.67
CA ASP A 101 -1.30 10.76 -2.34
C ASP A 101 -0.12 10.68 -1.39
N LEU A 102 -0.01 11.69 -0.50
CA LEU A 102 1.01 11.75 0.55
C LEU A 102 0.35 11.72 1.92
N PHE A 103 0.79 10.80 2.74
CA PHE A 103 0.30 10.62 4.10
C PHE A 103 1.05 11.50 5.10
N PRO A 104 0.37 12.06 6.10
CA PRO A 104 1.04 12.75 7.20
C PRO A 104 1.79 11.74 8.09
N LEU A 105 3.05 12.03 8.39
CA LEU A 105 3.91 11.24 9.28
C LEU A 105 4.58 12.16 10.30
N GLY A 106 3.83 12.64 11.30
CA GLY A 106 4.24 13.74 12.16
C GLY A 106 4.35 15.02 11.33
N ASP A 107 5.54 15.67 11.38
CA ASP A 107 5.83 16.87 10.58
C ASP A 107 6.27 16.54 9.14
N ALA A 108 6.51 15.28 8.84
CA ALA A 108 6.93 14.80 7.52
C ALA A 108 5.74 14.31 6.68
N LYS A 109 5.97 14.19 5.37
CA LYS A 109 5.05 13.60 4.41
C LYS A 109 5.63 12.31 3.85
N ALA A 110 4.83 11.26 3.80
CA ALA A 110 5.21 9.94 3.31
C ALA A 110 4.48 9.58 2.01
N GLY A 111 5.23 9.18 0.98
CA GLY A 111 4.67 8.46 -0.15
C GLY A 111 4.62 6.96 0.16
N VAL A 112 3.58 6.26 -0.26
CA VAL A 112 3.43 4.82 -0.02
C VAL A 112 3.58 4.05 -1.32
N MET A 113 4.39 2.99 -1.32
CA MET A 113 4.48 2.00 -2.39
C MET A 113 3.99 0.66 -1.85
N ILE A 114 3.17 -0.03 -2.64
CA ILE A 114 2.66 -1.35 -2.26
C ILE A 114 3.34 -2.42 -3.12
N CYS A 115 4.18 -3.26 -2.47
CA CYS A 115 4.79 -4.45 -3.03
C CYS A 115 5.52 -4.21 -4.37
N PHE A 116 4.97 -4.71 -5.48
CA PHE A 116 5.52 -4.61 -6.84
C PHE A 116 5.87 -3.18 -7.28
N GLU A 117 5.28 -2.18 -6.67
CA GLU A 117 5.52 -0.77 -6.99
C GLU A 117 6.95 -0.30 -6.72
N SER A 118 7.67 -0.97 -5.84
CA SER A 118 9.09 -0.67 -5.59
C SER A 118 10.00 -0.88 -6.81
N HIS A 119 9.52 -1.59 -7.84
CA HIS A 119 10.22 -1.73 -9.12
C HIS A 119 10.19 -0.46 -9.98
N PHE A 120 9.27 0.47 -9.72
CA PHE A 120 9.04 1.65 -10.56
C PHE A 120 9.65 2.91 -9.96
N GLY A 121 10.88 3.26 -10.37
CA GLY A 121 11.58 4.46 -9.90
C GLY A 121 10.85 5.77 -10.25
N GLN A 122 9.99 5.80 -11.28
CA GLN A 122 9.17 6.99 -11.55
C GLN A 122 8.19 7.28 -10.42
N LEU A 123 7.60 6.25 -9.78
CA LEU A 123 6.66 6.44 -8.68
C LEU A 123 7.33 7.15 -7.49
N SER A 124 8.48 6.64 -7.04
CA SER A 124 9.23 7.26 -5.95
C SER A 124 9.67 8.69 -6.26
N ARG A 125 10.06 8.96 -7.51
CA ARG A 125 10.43 10.32 -7.95
C ARG A 125 9.23 11.27 -7.94
N GLU A 126 8.04 10.81 -8.35
CA GLU A 126 6.83 11.65 -8.29
C GLU A 126 6.44 11.96 -6.85
N TYR A 127 6.52 11.00 -5.93
CA TYR A 127 6.31 11.28 -4.51
C TYR A 127 7.24 12.39 -4.00
N VAL A 128 8.53 12.30 -4.31
CA VAL A 128 9.49 13.32 -3.87
C VAL A 128 9.24 14.68 -4.53
N ARG A 129 8.85 14.72 -5.81
CA ARG A 129 8.43 15.96 -6.49
C ARG A 129 7.22 16.59 -5.86
N ASN A 130 6.29 15.78 -5.35
CA ASN A 130 5.10 16.22 -4.63
C ASN A 130 5.38 16.58 -3.15
N GLY A 131 6.63 16.46 -2.70
CA GLY A 131 7.08 16.88 -1.38
C GLY A 131 7.16 15.76 -0.34
N ALA A 132 7.30 14.50 -0.74
CA ALA A 132 7.56 13.41 0.19
C ALA A 132 8.95 13.55 0.83
N ASP A 133 8.99 13.43 2.14
CA ASP A 133 10.22 13.41 2.95
C ASP A 133 10.73 11.99 3.17
N VAL A 134 9.81 11.02 3.12
CA VAL A 134 10.07 9.59 3.34
C VAL A 134 9.19 8.76 2.41
N ILE A 135 9.65 7.57 2.07
CA ILE A 135 8.88 6.58 1.31
C ILE A 135 8.63 5.39 2.23
N ILE A 136 7.39 4.89 2.24
CA ILE A 136 7.00 3.68 2.96
C ILE A 136 6.74 2.60 1.92
N GLU A 137 7.42 1.47 2.01
CA GLU A 137 7.12 0.28 1.22
C GLU A 137 6.39 -0.73 2.11
N MET A 138 5.12 -0.98 1.80
CA MET A 138 4.30 -2.01 2.42
C MET A 138 4.29 -3.23 1.51
N THR A 139 4.77 -4.36 1.97
CA THR A 139 4.86 -5.55 1.12
C THR A 139 4.60 -6.85 1.89
N ASN A 140 4.38 -7.93 1.14
CA ASN A 140 4.25 -9.27 1.67
C ASN A 140 5.24 -10.20 0.96
N ASP A 141 6.40 -10.37 1.57
CA ASP A 141 7.45 -11.25 1.05
C ASP A 141 7.19 -12.73 1.35
N GLY A 142 6.20 -13.05 2.18
CA GLY A 142 5.84 -14.43 2.51
C GLY A 142 5.47 -15.28 1.29
N TYR A 143 4.98 -14.66 0.21
CA TYR A 143 4.69 -15.35 -1.05
C TYR A 143 5.94 -15.77 -1.83
N LEU A 144 7.08 -15.13 -1.58
CA LEU A 144 8.30 -15.36 -2.35
C LEU A 144 9.11 -16.55 -1.83
N GLY A 145 8.81 -17.01 -0.60
CA GLY A 145 9.57 -18.07 0.06
C GLY A 145 11.07 -17.77 0.20
N PRO A 146 11.91 -18.71 0.61
CA PRO A 146 13.34 -18.50 0.79
C PRO A 146 14.10 -18.51 -0.55
N THR A 147 13.77 -17.60 -1.44
CA THR A 147 14.34 -17.50 -2.80
C THR A 147 15.22 -16.27 -2.96
N PRO A 148 16.12 -16.22 -3.97
CA PRO A 148 16.87 -15.02 -4.32
C PRO A 148 16.00 -13.80 -4.64
N VAL A 149 14.74 -14.01 -5.00
CA VAL A 149 13.77 -12.93 -5.32
C VAL A 149 13.57 -11.99 -4.13
N LEU A 150 13.61 -12.50 -2.88
CA LEU A 150 13.57 -11.67 -1.67
C LEU A 150 14.66 -10.60 -1.67
N ARG A 151 15.90 -10.99 -2.01
CA ARG A 151 17.03 -10.05 -2.05
C ARG A 151 16.89 -9.05 -3.19
N GLN A 152 16.36 -9.47 -4.33
CA GLN A 152 16.11 -8.59 -5.47
C GLN A 152 15.01 -7.58 -5.12
N HIS A 153 13.94 -8.02 -4.45
CA HIS A 153 12.85 -7.15 -4.02
C HIS A 153 13.35 -6.12 -2.98
N LEU A 154 14.16 -6.54 -2.00
CA LEU A 154 14.79 -5.62 -1.07
C LEU A 154 15.71 -4.61 -1.78
N ALA A 155 16.48 -5.06 -2.78
CA ALA A 155 17.37 -4.18 -3.54
C ALA A 155 16.61 -3.06 -4.25
N ASN A 156 15.37 -3.30 -4.71
CA ASN A 156 14.54 -2.24 -5.30
C ASN A 156 14.29 -1.10 -4.31
N ALA A 157 13.95 -1.42 -3.05
CA ALA A 157 13.77 -0.40 -2.01
C ALA A 157 15.06 0.42 -1.78
N VAL A 158 16.22 -0.25 -1.79
CA VAL A 158 17.52 0.41 -1.68
C VAL A 158 17.76 1.36 -2.85
N PHE A 159 17.44 0.93 -4.09
CA PHE A 159 17.55 1.82 -5.26
C PHE A 159 16.62 3.03 -5.13
N ARG A 160 15.41 2.86 -4.63
CA ARG A 160 14.49 3.99 -4.42
C ARG A 160 15.07 4.99 -3.43
N ALA A 161 15.67 4.54 -2.34
CA ALA A 161 16.33 5.44 -1.38
C ALA A 161 17.50 6.20 -2.02
N VAL A 162 18.35 5.50 -2.77
CA VAL A 162 19.53 6.12 -3.45
C VAL A 162 19.10 7.12 -4.52
N GLU A 163 18.16 6.75 -5.39
CA GLU A 163 17.69 7.59 -6.49
C GLU A 163 17.04 8.89 -6.03
N THR A 164 16.33 8.84 -4.92
CA THR A 164 15.52 9.96 -4.44
C THR A 164 16.20 10.76 -3.33
N ASN A 165 17.29 10.24 -2.76
CA ASN A 165 17.90 10.78 -1.54
C ASN A 165 16.88 10.97 -0.42
N ARG A 166 16.01 9.97 -0.24
CA ARG A 166 14.99 9.91 0.82
C ARG A 166 15.07 8.56 1.53
N PRO A 167 14.83 8.52 2.84
CA PRO A 167 14.73 7.26 3.56
C PRO A 167 13.55 6.43 3.02
N VAL A 168 13.74 5.12 2.97
CA VAL A 168 12.69 4.14 2.67
C VAL A 168 12.48 3.28 3.90
N LEU A 169 11.26 3.30 4.43
CA LEU A 169 10.81 2.40 5.50
C LEU A 169 10.12 1.20 4.85
N ARG A 170 10.72 0.04 4.97
CA ARG A 170 10.15 -1.20 4.43
C ARG A 170 9.51 -2.02 5.54
N VAL A 171 8.23 -2.34 5.37
CA VAL A 171 7.44 -3.17 6.30
C VAL A 171 6.94 -4.39 5.55
N THR A 172 7.32 -5.59 6.01
CA THR A 172 7.01 -6.85 5.31
C THR A 172 6.71 -7.98 6.28
N HIS A 173 5.93 -8.96 5.81
CA HIS A 173 5.91 -10.31 6.39
C HIS A 173 7.14 -11.09 5.92
N VAL A 174 7.66 -11.95 6.79
CA VAL A 174 8.80 -12.85 6.51
C VAL A 174 8.31 -14.29 6.63
#